data_eb576726ef6202fd87815aa3aaf39485
#
_entry.id   eb576726ef6202fd87815aa3aaf39485
#
_cell.length_a   1.000
_cell.length_b   1.000
_cell.length_c   1.000
_cell.angle_alpha   90.00
_cell.angle_beta   90.00
_cell.angle_gamma   90.00
#
_symmetry.space_group_name_H-M   'P 1'
#
loop_
_entity.id
_entity.type
_entity.pdbx_description
1 polymer ?
#
loop_
_entity_poly.entity_id
_entity_poly.type
_entity_poly.pdbx_seq_one_letter_code
_entity_poly.pdbx_strand_id
1 'polypeptide(L)'
;MRRKETAEAIANYSEIAAALREEIRAGAYSKEGSFPSLTKIMQRFGVSRPSAVRSVAELKRFGLVSTRRGSGTFVAARNRTIGLAIPGTADSEFFSAIMDGLVFNCNKYGMDLVAGDIFAVDHDKRARQAERLARHFAAKRVAGVIMQPVGFSETADQLNGIISDILDKANIPVVLVDYDIVPPPERSRYDLVAIDNFGAGRKIAAHLLGVGAKRICCLLRSLCADSVRARFSGVDAEVCRSRRGRHVNVVVAEPDDKKAIDAMMKELRPDAIVCSNDIAASNLVKTLGKLRVRVPDDVMVAGFDDVRLAGSMSPGLTTIRQPCFDIASTAFKTLLERMATPNLPPRQILLDTTLVVRASTTRRA
;
A
#
# COMPACT_ATOMS: atom_id res chain seq x y z
N MET A 1 -20.13 -35.02 8.78
CA MET A 1 -21.26 -34.33 8.13
C MET A 1 -21.32 -32.82 8.37
N ARG A 2 -21.16 -32.30 9.60
CA ARG A 2 -21.28 -30.83 9.87
C ARG A 2 -20.27 -29.90 9.18
N ARG A 3 -19.06 -30.37 8.82
CA ARG A 3 -18.02 -29.54 8.14
C ARG A 3 -18.27 -29.34 6.64
N LYS A 4 -18.92 -30.29 5.95
CA LYS A 4 -19.28 -30.13 4.52
C LYS A 4 -20.45 -29.18 4.32
N GLU A 5 -21.48 -29.26 5.17
CA GLU A 5 -22.64 -28.34 5.12
C GLU A 5 -22.24 -26.87 5.35
N THR A 6 -21.24 -26.60 6.21
CA THR A 6 -20.76 -25.25 6.44
C THR A 6 -19.96 -24.69 5.24
N ALA A 7 -19.23 -25.50 4.50
CA ALA A 7 -18.48 -25.07 3.32
C ALA A 7 -19.41 -24.75 2.12
N GLU A 8 -20.40 -25.59 1.85
CA GLU A 8 -21.41 -25.36 0.80
C GLU A 8 -22.33 -24.16 1.11
N ALA A 9 -22.75 -24.01 2.38
CA ALA A 9 -23.54 -22.87 2.80
C ALA A 9 -22.74 -21.53 2.76
N ILE A 10 -21.42 -21.58 2.93
CA ILE A 10 -20.53 -20.41 2.84
C ILE A 10 -20.34 -20.00 1.38
N ALA A 11 -20.13 -20.93 0.46
CA ALA A 11 -20.02 -20.66 -0.97
C ALA A 11 -21.31 -20.02 -1.51
N ASN A 12 -22.44 -20.52 -1.10
CA ASN A 12 -23.75 -20.09 -1.58
C ASN A 12 -24.11 -18.64 -1.20
N TYR A 13 -23.82 -18.16 0.01
CA TYR A 13 -24.12 -16.78 0.38
C TYR A 13 -23.24 -15.74 -0.34
N SER A 14 -21.99 -16.09 -0.65
CA SER A 14 -21.09 -15.23 -1.39
C SER A 14 -21.50 -15.08 -2.85
N GLU A 15 -21.99 -16.14 -3.47
CA GLU A 15 -22.55 -16.13 -4.83
C GLU A 15 -23.82 -15.27 -4.90
N ILE A 16 -24.71 -15.40 -3.90
CA ILE A 16 -25.91 -14.57 -3.78
C ILE A 16 -25.52 -13.09 -3.63
N ALA A 17 -24.56 -12.79 -2.76
CA ALA A 17 -24.08 -11.43 -2.57
C ALA A 17 -23.46 -10.88 -3.86
N ALA A 18 -22.74 -11.70 -4.63
CA ALA A 18 -22.18 -11.33 -5.92
C ALA A 18 -23.30 -11.03 -6.96
N ALA A 19 -24.29 -11.90 -7.09
CA ALA A 19 -25.42 -11.70 -8.00
C ALA A 19 -26.21 -10.43 -7.67
N LEU A 20 -26.57 -10.23 -6.40
CA LEU A 20 -27.27 -9.03 -5.94
C LEU A 20 -26.43 -7.74 -6.14
N ARG A 21 -25.11 -7.84 -6.03
CA ARG A 21 -24.19 -6.74 -6.31
C ARG A 21 -24.21 -6.33 -7.77
N GLU A 22 -24.17 -7.30 -8.68
CA GLU A 22 -24.28 -7.03 -10.12
C GLU A 22 -25.62 -6.36 -10.47
N GLU A 23 -26.72 -6.76 -9.84
CA GLU A 23 -28.01 -6.12 -10.03
C GLU A 23 -28.06 -4.69 -9.49
N ILE A 24 -27.46 -4.43 -8.32
CA ILE A 24 -27.27 -3.06 -7.81
C ILE A 24 -26.46 -2.22 -8.81
N ARG A 25 -25.42 -2.82 -9.38
CA ARG A 25 -24.57 -2.18 -10.40
C ARG A 25 -25.34 -1.86 -11.68
N ALA A 26 -26.15 -2.81 -12.15
CA ALA A 26 -26.99 -2.65 -13.33
C ALA A 26 -28.16 -1.67 -13.11
N GLY A 27 -28.33 -1.13 -11.89
CA GLY A 27 -29.42 -0.20 -11.57
C GLY A 27 -30.78 -0.89 -11.46
N ALA A 28 -30.82 -2.21 -11.27
CA ALA A 28 -32.05 -2.99 -11.18
C ALA A 28 -32.97 -2.55 -10.02
N TYR A 29 -32.43 -1.85 -9.05
CA TYR A 29 -33.14 -1.27 -7.92
C TYR A 29 -33.16 0.24 -8.06
N SER A 30 -34.32 0.87 -8.29
CA SER A 30 -34.45 2.32 -8.42
C SER A 30 -33.90 3.05 -7.19
N LYS A 31 -33.50 4.32 -7.34
CA LYS A 31 -32.96 5.15 -6.23
C LYS A 31 -33.90 5.21 -5.01
N GLU A 32 -35.18 5.01 -5.19
CA GLU A 32 -36.21 4.93 -4.17
C GLU A 32 -36.73 3.49 -3.96
N GLY A 33 -36.27 2.53 -4.76
CA GLY A 33 -36.74 1.16 -4.74
C GLY A 33 -36.25 0.39 -3.54
N SER A 34 -37.15 -0.34 -2.92
CA SER A 34 -36.82 -1.27 -1.85
C SER A 34 -35.98 -2.42 -2.41
N PHE A 35 -34.82 -2.62 -1.82
CA PHE A 35 -34.00 -3.82 -2.04
C PHE A 35 -34.83 -5.08 -1.66
N PRO A 36 -34.64 -6.22 -2.32
CA PRO A 36 -35.43 -7.42 -2.05
C PRO A 36 -35.45 -7.79 -0.57
N SER A 37 -36.61 -8.12 -0.04
CA SER A 37 -36.73 -8.62 1.33
C SER A 37 -36.01 -9.97 1.48
N LEU A 38 -35.64 -10.33 2.69
CA LEU A 38 -35.02 -11.63 2.97
C LEU A 38 -35.83 -12.78 2.44
N THR A 39 -37.18 -12.69 2.56
CA THR A 39 -38.10 -13.70 2.02
C THR A 39 -38.01 -13.82 0.50
N LYS A 40 -37.94 -12.68 -0.21
CA LYS A 40 -37.79 -12.70 -1.69
C LYS A 40 -36.41 -13.26 -2.09
N ILE A 41 -35.33 -12.95 -1.34
CA ILE A 41 -33.99 -13.52 -1.58
C ILE A 41 -34.03 -15.04 -1.37
N MET A 42 -34.63 -15.51 -0.27
CA MET A 42 -34.77 -16.94 0.01
C MET A 42 -35.50 -17.66 -1.11
N GLN A 43 -36.66 -17.14 -1.54
CA GLN A 43 -37.48 -17.74 -2.61
C GLN A 43 -36.72 -17.75 -3.95
N ARG A 44 -36.07 -16.65 -4.30
CA ARG A 44 -35.42 -16.47 -5.60
C ARG A 44 -34.17 -17.35 -5.77
N PHE A 45 -33.38 -17.48 -4.72
CA PHE A 45 -32.13 -18.23 -4.76
C PHE A 45 -32.23 -19.63 -4.17
N GLY A 46 -33.40 -20.04 -3.68
CA GLY A 46 -33.63 -21.36 -3.10
C GLY A 46 -32.80 -21.62 -1.83
N VAL A 47 -32.56 -20.59 -1.00
CA VAL A 47 -31.63 -20.68 0.12
C VAL A 47 -32.27 -20.48 1.47
N SER A 48 -31.55 -20.92 2.52
CA SER A 48 -32.00 -20.77 3.89
C SER A 48 -31.95 -19.30 4.35
N ARG A 49 -32.73 -18.96 5.39
CA ARG A 49 -32.74 -17.63 5.99
C ARG A 49 -31.34 -17.18 6.48
N PRO A 50 -30.53 -18.02 7.13
CA PRO A 50 -29.16 -17.66 7.50
C PRO A 50 -28.30 -17.26 6.30
N SER A 51 -28.39 -17.96 5.18
CA SER A 51 -27.65 -17.64 3.94
C SER A 51 -28.08 -16.30 3.36
N ALA A 52 -29.39 -16.04 3.29
CA ALA A 52 -29.94 -14.75 2.84
C ALA A 52 -29.51 -13.59 3.78
N VAL A 53 -29.54 -13.80 5.09
CA VAL A 53 -29.05 -12.80 6.07
C VAL A 53 -27.58 -12.51 5.89
N ARG A 54 -26.74 -13.53 5.70
CA ARG A 54 -25.29 -13.37 5.48
C ARG A 54 -25.00 -12.62 4.19
N SER A 55 -25.70 -12.93 3.09
CA SER A 55 -25.53 -12.21 1.81
C SER A 55 -25.90 -10.73 1.92
N VAL A 56 -27.00 -10.40 2.60
CA VAL A 56 -27.38 -9.00 2.85
C VAL A 56 -26.39 -8.31 3.82
N ALA A 57 -25.93 -9.03 4.84
CA ALA A 57 -24.91 -8.49 5.76
C ALA A 57 -23.60 -8.16 5.04
N GLU A 58 -23.18 -8.98 4.08
CA GLU A 58 -22.02 -8.70 3.23
C GLU A 58 -22.22 -7.44 2.40
N LEU A 59 -23.36 -7.30 1.72
CA LEU A 59 -23.70 -6.07 0.96
C LEU A 59 -23.75 -4.84 1.87
N LYS A 60 -24.27 -5.00 3.09
CA LYS A 60 -24.31 -3.93 4.10
C LYS A 60 -22.93 -3.56 4.61
N ARG A 61 -22.06 -4.55 4.86
CA ARG A 61 -20.66 -4.34 5.23
C ARG A 61 -19.92 -3.47 4.21
N PHE A 62 -20.24 -3.63 2.95
CA PHE A 62 -19.67 -2.81 1.86
C PHE A 62 -20.49 -1.54 1.54
N GLY A 63 -21.46 -1.18 2.38
CA GLY A 63 -22.23 0.04 2.22
C GLY A 63 -23.11 0.08 0.96
N LEU A 64 -23.33 -1.04 0.27
CA LEU A 64 -24.16 -1.13 -0.93
C LEU A 64 -25.64 -1.06 -0.61
N VAL A 65 -26.02 -1.51 0.58
CA VAL A 65 -27.40 -1.44 1.08
C VAL A 65 -27.42 -0.91 2.52
N SER A 66 -28.51 -0.25 2.89
CA SER A 66 -28.78 0.20 4.24
C SER A 66 -30.13 -0.33 4.73
N THR A 67 -30.24 -0.67 6.01
CA THR A 67 -31.48 -1.16 6.62
C THR A 67 -32.06 -0.07 7.51
N ARG A 68 -33.32 0.28 7.29
CA ARG A 68 -34.10 1.16 8.17
C ARG A 68 -35.07 0.30 8.98
N ARG A 69 -35.01 0.44 10.29
CA ARG A 69 -35.86 -0.34 11.22
C ARG A 69 -37.34 -0.12 10.88
N GLY A 70 -38.08 -1.18 10.64
CA GLY A 70 -39.51 -1.13 10.24
C GLY A 70 -39.78 -0.83 8.77
N SER A 71 -38.81 -0.35 7.99
CA SER A 71 -39.03 0.08 6.59
C SER A 71 -38.34 -0.82 5.56
N GLY A 72 -37.43 -1.73 5.98
CA GLY A 72 -36.76 -2.66 5.10
C GLY A 72 -35.31 -2.30 4.77
N THR A 73 -34.79 -2.96 3.73
CA THR A 73 -33.44 -2.73 3.19
C THR A 73 -33.56 -1.94 1.90
N PHE A 74 -32.68 -0.98 1.71
CA PHE A 74 -32.64 -0.07 0.55
C PHE A 74 -31.25 -0.06 -0.05
N VAL A 75 -31.14 0.10 -1.35
CA VAL A 75 -29.87 0.41 -2.00
C VAL A 75 -29.39 1.77 -1.47
N ALA A 76 -28.17 1.82 -0.99
CA ALA A 76 -27.62 3.07 -0.47
C ALA A 76 -27.45 4.07 -1.63
N ALA A 77 -28.15 5.20 -1.53
CA ALA A 77 -27.97 6.34 -2.45
C ALA A 77 -26.65 7.04 -2.12
N ARG A 78 -25.50 6.39 -2.39
CA ARG A 78 -24.18 7.00 -2.19
C ARG A 78 -23.55 7.31 -3.53
N ASN A 79 -22.81 8.42 -3.57
CA ASN A 79 -21.84 8.63 -4.63
C ASN A 79 -20.94 7.38 -4.66
N ARG A 80 -20.80 6.76 -5.84
CA ARG A 80 -20.00 5.53 -6.04
C ARG A 80 -18.58 5.82 -6.48
N THR A 81 -18.17 7.07 -6.39
CA THR A 81 -16.85 7.50 -6.83
C THR A 81 -15.86 7.46 -5.68
N ILE A 82 -14.75 6.74 -5.86
CA ILE A 82 -13.60 6.74 -4.95
C ILE A 82 -12.57 7.71 -5.48
N GLY A 83 -12.04 8.55 -4.60
CA GLY A 83 -10.85 9.38 -4.88
C GLY A 83 -9.57 8.59 -4.65
N LEU A 84 -8.60 8.73 -5.53
CA LEU A 84 -7.25 8.22 -5.36
C LEU A 84 -6.26 9.36 -5.47
N ALA A 85 -5.56 9.64 -4.36
CA ALA A 85 -4.48 10.60 -4.28
C ALA A 85 -3.15 9.84 -4.08
N ILE A 86 -2.35 9.72 -5.12
CA ILE A 86 -1.03 9.08 -5.09
C ILE A 86 -0.01 9.96 -5.81
N PRO A 87 1.27 9.89 -5.43
CA PRO A 87 2.35 10.47 -6.24
C PRO A 87 2.37 9.84 -7.63
N GLY A 88 2.77 10.62 -8.63
CA GLY A 88 2.67 10.26 -10.05
C GLY A 88 3.05 8.84 -10.39
N THR A 89 2.18 8.21 -11.17
CA THR A 89 2.35 6.80 -11.59
C THR A 89 3.40 6.63 -12.67
N ALA A 90 3.82 7.73 -13.33
CA ALA A 90 4.69 7.67 -14.50
C ALA A 90 6.08 7.05 -14.21
N ASP A 91 6.57 7.21 -12.98
CA ASP A 91 7.94 6.81 -12.61
C ASP A 91 8.00 5.69 -11.57
N SER A 92 6.86 5.10 -11.18
CA SER A 92 6.83 4.06 -10.13
C SER A 92 5.91 2.90 -10.48
N GLU A 93 6.52 1.77 -10.82
CA GLU A 93 5.79 0.49 -11.02
C GLU A 93 5.02 0.04 -9.77
N PHE A 94 5.50 0.41 -8.58
CA PHE A 94 4.81 0.15 -7.32
C PHE A 94 3.41 0.79 -7.30
N PHE A 95 3.31 2.07 -7.70
CA PHE A 95 2.02 2.76 -7.74
C PHE A 95 1.12 2.28 -8.87
N SER A 96 1.70 1.91 -10.00
CA SER A 96 0.95 1.30 -11.10
C SER A 96 0.27 0.01 -10.65
N ALA A 97 0.95 -0.84 -9.90
CA ALA A 97 0.39 -2.09 -9.39
C ALA A 97 -0.71 -1.87 -8.33
N ILE A 98 -0.58 -0.83 -7.50
CA ILE A 98 -1.66 -0.41 -6.58
C ILE A 98 -2.86 0.11 -7.36
N MET A 99 -2.64 0.95 -8.37
CA MET A 99 -3.71 1.46 -9.25
C MET A 99 -4.48 0.31 -9.91
N ASP A 100 -3.79 -0.66 -10.49
CA ASP A 100 -4.41 -1.84 -11.13
C ASP A 100 -5.29 -2.61 -10.13
N GLY A 101 -4.80 -2.83 -8.92
CA GLY A 101 -5.56 -3.47 -7.85
C GLY A 101 -6.80 -2.67 -7.42
N LEU A 102 -6.72 -1.33 -7.39
CA LEU A 102 -7.86 -0.47 -7.09
C LEU A 102 -8.88 -0.45 -8.23
N VAL A 103 -8.44 -0.33 -9.48
CA VAL A 103 -9.31 -0.42 -10.67
C VAL A 103 -10.05 -1.74 -10.70
N PHE A 104 -9.36 -2.86 -10.44
CA PHE A 104 -9.98 -4.18 -10.34
C PHE A 104 -11.09 -4.21 -9.26
N ASN A 105 -10.81 -3.70 -8.06
CA ASN A 105 -11.79 -3.68 -6.98
C ASN A 105 -12.94 -2.71 -7.26
N CYS A 106 -12.68 -1.52 -7.79
CA CYS A 106 -13.72 -0.58 -8.21
C CYS A 106 -14.66 -1.23 -9.23
N ASN A 107 -14.13 -1.87 -10.26
CA ASN A 107 -14.92 -2.61 -11.24
C ASN A 107 -15.75 -3.72 -10.59
N LYS A 108 -15.12 -4.52 -9.72
CA LYS A 108 -15.80 -5.62 -9.01
C LYS A 108 -16.98 -5.14 -8.14
N TYR A 109 -16.88 -3.95 -7.54
CA TYR A 109 -17.87 -3.41 -6.62
C TYR A 109 -18.78 -2.35 -7.26
N GLY A 110 -18.64 -2.08 -8.57
CA GLY A 110 -19.43 -1.09 -9.30
C GLY A 110 -19.19 0.33 -8.80
N MET A 111 -17.94 0.63 -8.47
CA MET A 111 -17.49 1.95 -8.05
C MET A 111 -16.70 2.61 -9.18
N ASP A 112 -16.79 3.93 -9.28
CA ASP A 112 -15.95 4.72 -10.17
C ASP A 112 -14.68 5.15 -9.45
N LEU A 113 -13.56 5.24 -10.17
CA LEU A 113 -12.30 5.72 -9.63
C LEU A 113 -11.94 7.06 -10.28
N VAL A 114 -11.70 8.09 -9.45
CA VAL A 114 -11.14 9.36 -9.87
C VAL A 114 -9.75 9.48 -9.26
N ALA A 115 -8.74 9.30 -10.09
CA ALA A 115 -7.35 9.42 -9.67
C ALA A 115 -6.83 10.82 -9.94
N GLY A 116 -5.96 11.30 -9.06
CA GLY A 116 -5.22 12.52 -9.25
C GLY A 116 -3.81 12.41 -8.73
N ASP A 117 -2.89 13.02 -9.47
CA ASP A 117 -1.49 13.10 -9.12
C ASP A 117 -1.23 14.27 -8.18
N ILE A 118 -0.56 14.00 -7.06
CA ILE A 118 -0.12 15.00 -6.09
C ILE A 118 1.38 15.30 -6.22
N PHE A 119 2.03 14.79 -7.27
CA PHE A 119 3.46 14.94 -7.48
C PHE A 119 3.75 16.01 -8.57
N ALA A 120 4.34 17.12 -8.16
CA ALA A 120 4.92 18.10 -9.06
C ALA A 120 6.40 18.32 -8.70
N VAL A 121 7.24 18.64 -9.70
CA VAL A 121 8.68 18.86 -9.50
C VAL A 121 8.94 20.11 -8.64
N ASP A 122 8.08 21.12 -8.77
CA ASP A 122 8.18 22.41 -8.06
C ASP A 122 7.32 22.37 -6.80
N HIS A 123 7.89 22.77 -5.65
CA HIS A 123 7.22 22.75 -4.35
C HIS A 123 5.92 23.56 -4.31
N ASP A 124 5.93 24.78 -4.86
CA ASP A 124 4.73 25.64 -4.90
C ASP A 124 3.64 25.10 -5.80
N LYS A 125 4.03 24.46 -6.90
CA LYS A 125 3.09 23.76 -7.78
C LYS A 125 2.51 22.53 -7.11
N ARG A 126 3.32 21.81 -6.33
CA ARG A 126 2.90 20.63 -5.58
C ARG A 126 1.82 20.94 -4.55
N ALA A 127 2.02 22.02 -3.76
CA ALA A 127 1.03 22.48 -2.80
C ALA A 127 -0.31 22.83 -3.46
N ARG A 128 -0.26 23.63 -4.52
CA ARG A 128 -1.47 24.01 -5.28
C ARG A 128 -2.16 22.81 -5.93
N GLN A 129 -1.40 21.82 -6.39
CA GLN A 129 -1.94 20.60 -6.99
C GLN A 129 -2.63 19.72 -5.96
N ALA A 130 -2.01 19.51 -4.79
CA ALA A 130 -2.55 18.76 -3.69
C ALA A 130 -3.87 19.39 -3.16
N GLU A 131 -3.88 20.71 -2.93
CA GLU A 131 -5.08 21.44 -2.51
C GLU A 131 -6.18 21.36 -3.58
N ARG A 132 -5.84 21.57 -4.85
CA ARG A 132 -6.80 21.48 -5.96
C ARG A 132 -7.42 20.10 -6.07
N LEU A 133 -6.63 19.04 -5.89
CA LEU A 133 -7.12 17.68 -5.92
C LEU A 133 -8.08 17.40 -4.76
N ALA A 134 -7.72 17.78 -3.53
CA ALA A 134 -8.58 17.60 -2.37
C ALA A 134 -9.90 18.38 -2.53
N ARG A 135 -9.86 19.61 -3.02
CA ARG A 135 -11.06 20.41 -3.35
C ARG A 135 -11.90 19.77 -4.46
N HIS A 136 -11.26 19.16 -5.47
CA HIS A 136 -11.96 18.44 -6.51
C HIS A 136 -12.72 17.22 -5.96
N PHE A 137 -12.09 16.44 -5.08
CA PHE A 137 -12.76 15.33 -4.40
C PHE A 137 -13.94 15.80 -3.55
N ALA A 138 -13.76 16.88 -2.80
CA ALA A 138 -14.83 17.49 -2.00
C ALA A 138 -16.00 17.99 -2.88
N ALA A 139 -15.72 18.70 -3.97
CA ALA A 139 -16.74 19.20 -4.89
C ALA A 139 -17.50 18.07 -5.60
N LYS A 140 -16.80 16.99 -5.96
CA LYS A 140 -17.40 15.77 -6.51
C LYS A 140 -18.12 14.92 -5.46
N ARG A 141 -17.98 15.25 -4.16
CA ARG A 141 -18.52 14.48 -3.04
C ARG A 141 -18.16 13.01 -3.14
N VAL A 142 -16.89 12.70 -3.46
CA VAL A 142 -16.45 11.30 -3.54
C VAL A 142 -16.84 10.55 -2.27
N ALA A 143 -17.12 9.25 -2.39
CA ALA A 143 -17.58 8.44 -1.27
C ALA A 143 -16.51 8.19 -0.22
N GLY A 144 -15.24 8.25 -0.64
CA GLY A 144 -14.08 8.11 0.20
C GLY A 144 -12.80 8.28 -0.62
N VAL A 145 -11.66 8.39 0.04
CA VAL A 145 -10.35 8.60 -0.59
C VAL A 145 -9.36 7.55 -0.10
N ILE A 146 -8.61 6.97 -1.02
CA ILE A 146 -7.40 6.23 -0.74
C ILE A 146 -6.24 7.15 -1.06
N MET A 147 -5.36 7.38 -0.09
CA MET A 147 -4.28 8.36 -0.21
C MET A 147 -2.95 7.73 0.20
N GLN A 148 -1.94 7.87 -0.67
CA GLN A 148 -0.58 7.78 -0.18
C GLN A 148 -0.15 9.20 0.26
N PRO A 149 0.36 9.36 1.47
CA PRO A 149 0.86 10.64 1.93
C PRO A 149 1.96 11.19 1.01
N VAL A 150 2.06 12.51 0.94
CA VAL A 150 3.21 13.16 0.30
C VAL A 150 4.43 12.90 1.17
N GLY A 151 5.46 12.32 0.58
CA GLY A 151 6.77 12.12 1.21
C GLY A 151 7.88 12.74 0.36
N PHE A 152 9.11 12.54 0.75
CA PHE A 152 10.29 12.99 0.00
C PHE A 152 10.29 14.51 -0.31
N SER A 153 9.74 15.32 0.61
CA SER A 153 9.61 16.76 0.47
C SER A 153 9.72 17.43 1.84
N GLU A 154 10.40 18.57 1.92
CA GLU A 154 10.47 19.40 3.13
C GLU A 154 9.10 19.95 3.56
N THR A 155 8.17 20.04 2.62
CA THR A 155 6.80 20.52 2.85
C THR A 155 5.78 19.39 2.99
N ALA A 156 6.22 18.14 3.16
CA ALA A 156 5.35 16.97 3.20
C ALA A 156 4.24 17.10 4.27
N ASP A 157 4.60 17.48 5.49
CA ASP A 157 3.65 17.61 6.60
C ASP A 157 2.59 18.68 6.32
N GLN A 158 3.02 19.82 5.78
CA GLN A 158 2.10 20.91 5.40
C GLN A 158 1.12 20.44 4.31
N LEU A 159 1.60 19.73 3.29
CA LEU A 159 0.76 19.25 2.19
C LEU A 159 -0.24 18.19 2.65
N ASN A 160 0.22 17.24 3.46
CA ASN A 160 -0.63 16.23 4.06
C ASN A 160 -1.70 16.86 4.95
N GLY A 161 -1.34 17.89 5.73
CA GLY A 161 -2.27 18.65 6.55
C GLY A 161 -3.35 19.35 5.70
N ILE A 162 -2.97 20.05 4.62
CA ILE A 162 -3.93 20.72 3.74
C ILE A 162 -4.92 19.74 3.12
N ILE A 163 -4.44 18.60 2.61
CA ILE A 163 -5.31 17.56 2.02
C ILE A 163 -6.28 17.03 3.08
N SER A 164 -5.75 16.64 4.23
CA SER A 164 -6.52 16.08 5.35
C SER A 164 -7.61 17.02 5.81
N ASP A 165 -7.29 18.29 6.03
CA ASP A 165 -8.23 19.32 6.49
C ASP A 165 -9.40 19.53 5.53
N ILE A 166 -9.13 19.52 4.22
CA ILE A 166 -10.17 19.68 3.21
C ILE A 166 -11.11 18.48 3.18
N LEU A 167 -10.54 17.25 3.22
CA LEU A 167 -11.34 16.03 3.18
C LEU A 167 -12.16 15.84 4.46
N ASP A 168 -11.60 16.20 5.62
CA ASP A 168 -12.29 16.13 6.90
C ASP A 168 -13.45 17.11 7.01
N LYS A 169 -13.25 18.37 6.59
CA LYS A 169 -14.33 19.36 6.53
C LYS A 169 -15.46 18.93 5.59
N ALA A 170 -15.13 18.14 4.58
CA ALA A 170 -16.12 17.55 3.67
C ALA A 170 -16.73 16.22 4.19
N ASN A 171 -16.32 15.73 5.38
CA ASN A 171 -16.70 14.45 5.96
C ASN A 171 -16.43 13.27 5.02
N ILE A 172 -15.33 13.29 4.28
CA ILE A 172 -14.91 12.25 3.36
C ILE A 172 -13.96 11.30 4.09
N PRO A 173 -14.30 10.00 4.25
CA PRO A 173 -13.41 9.04 4.89
C PRO A 173 -12.14 8.81 4.06
N VAL A 174 -11.01 8.68 4.75
CA VAL A 174 -9.69 8.47 4.16
C VAL A 174 -9.08 7.18 4.69
N VAL A 175 -8.44 6.44 3.79
CA VAL A 175 -7.54 5.33 4.11
C VAL A 175 -6.17 5.65 3.54
N LEU A 176 -5.16 5.61 4.40
CA LEU A 176 -3.77 5.82 4.01
C LEU A 176 -3.15 4.51 3.51
N VAL A 177 -2.24 4.61 2.56
CA VAL A 177 -1.41 3.49 2.08
C VAL A 177 0.07 3.82 2.24
N ASP A 178 0.89 2.79 2.52
CA ASP A 178 2.34 2.83 2.68
C ASP A 178 2.81 3.39 4.04
N TYR A 179 2.47 4.63 4.41
CA TYR A 179 2.86 5.23 5.69
C TYR A 179 1.83 6.25 6.20
N ASP A 180 1.97 6.62 7.46
CA ASP A 180 1.07 7.60 8.12
C ASP A 180 1.48 9.03 7.77
N ILE A 181 0.55 9.99 7.91
CA ILE A 181 0.81 11.43 7.76
C ILE A 181 1.45 12.06 8.99
N VAL A 182 1.53 11.33 10.08
CA VAL A 182 2.24 11.74 11.31
C VAL A 182 3.37 10.77 11.60
N PRO A 183 4.53 11.26 12.07
CA PRO A 183 5.67 10.40 12.38
C PRO A 183 5.43 9.57 13.64
N PRO A 184 6.02 8.36 13.74
CA PRO A 184 6.02 7.60 14.97
C PRO A 184 6.64 8.37 16.15
N PRO A 185 6.20 8.16 17.41
CA PRO A 185 5.29 7.10 17.85
C PRO A 185 3.79 7.44 17.68
N GLU A 186 3.49 8.63 17.23
CA GLU A 186 2.10 9.06 17.07
C GLU A 186 1.43 8.42 15.86
N ARG A 187 0.11 8.53 15.83
CA ARG A 187 -0.72 8.01 14.76
C ARG A 187 -1.81 9.00 14.39
N SER A 188 -2.09 9.09 13.10
CA SER A 188 -3.24 9.84 12.63
C SER A 188 -4.56 9.11 12.97
N ARG A 189 -5.66 9.81 12.77
CA ARG A 189 -7.03 9.27 12.91
C ARG A 189 -7.48 8.39 11.75
N TYR A 190 -6.64 8.18 10.75
CA TYR A 190 -6.98 7.42 9.56
C TYR A 190 -6.59 5.94 9.69
N ASP A 191 -7.31 5.08 8.97
CA ASP A 191 -6.83 3.72 8.76
C ASP A 191 -5.59 3.75 7.86
N LEU A 192 -4.60 2.93 8.19
CA LEU A 192 -3.39 2.73 7.41
C LEU A 192 -3.30 1.28 6.93
N VAL A 193 -3.06 1.09 5.65
CA VAL A 193 -2.72 -0.21 5.06
C VAL A 193 -1.31 -0.12 4.48
N ALA A 194 -0.41 -0.93 5.02
CA ALA A 194 1.00 -0.91 4.68
C ALA A 194 1.60 -2.32 4.71
N ILE A 195 2.88 -2.44 4.41
CA ILE A 195 3.65 -3.64 4.73
C ILE A 195 4.27 -3.52 6.13
N ASP A 196 4.66 -4.66 6.71
CA ASP A 196 5.58 -4.67 7.84
C ASP A 196 6.99 -4.27 7.38
N ASN A 197 7.24 -2.96 7.30
CA ASN A 197 8.51 -2.40 6.85
C ASN A 197 9.68 -2.81 7.76
N PHE A 198 9.44 -2.89 9.08
CA PHE A 198 10.46 -3.32 10.03
C PHE A 198 10.79 -4.81 9.83
N GLY A 199 9.80 -5.68 9.72
CA GLY A 199 9.98 -7.09 9.41
C GLY A 199 10.63 -7.32 8.04
N ALA A 200 10.31 -6.51 7.03
CA ALA A 200 10.93 -6.55 5.72
C ALA A 200 12.43 -6.23 5.79
N GLY A 201 12.82 -5.21 6.56
CA GLY A 201 14.22 -4.90 6.85
C GLY A 201 14.95 -6.04 7.53
N ARG A 202 14.31 -6.69 8.50
CA ARG A 202 14.90 -7.88 9.16
C ARG A 202 15.09 -9.06 8.18
N LYS A 203 14.14 -9.32 7.29
CA LYS A 203 14.24 -10.39 6.29
C LYS A 203 15.45 -10.21 5.38
N ILE A 204 15.65 -8.98 4.86
CA ILE A 204 16.78 -8.71 3.96
C ILE A 204 18.12 -8.79 4.70
N ALA A 205 18.19 -8.30 5.93
CA ALA A 205 19.40 -8.39 6.76
C ALA A 205 19.73 -9.85 7.12
N ALA A 206 18.75 -10.66 7.51
CA ALA A 206 18.94 -12.08 7.80
C ALA A 206 19.51 -12.83 6.58
N HIS A 207 18.99 -12.53 5.37
CA HIS A 207 19.53 -13.09 4.14
C HIS A 207 21.00 -12.68 3.92
N LEU A 208 21.30 -11.38 3.99
CA LEU A 208 22.67 -10.88 3.77
C LEU A 208 23.67 -11.47 4.77
N LEU A 209 23.29 -11.59 6.04
CA LEU A 209 24.08 -12.25 7.07
C LEU A 209 24.26 -13.74 6.78
N GLY A 210 23.20 -14.40 6.30
CA GLY A 210 23.21 -15.83 5.93
C GLY A 210 24.15 -16.13 4.76
N VAL A 211 24.29 -15.22 3.80
CA VAL A 211 25.26 -15.35 2.69
C VAL A 211 26.64 -14.78 3.02
N GLY A 212 26.90 -14.47 4.29
CA GLY A 212 28.23 -14.14 4.82
C GLY A 212 28.59 -12.66 4.85
N ALA A 213 27.63 -11.75 4.68
CA ALA A 213 27.89 -10.31 4.85
C ALA A 213 28.37 -10.01 6.28
N LYS A 214 29.40 -9.17 6.40
CA LYS A 214 30.02 -8.79 7.69
C LYS A 214 29.85 -7.30 7.99
N ARG A 215 29.83 -6.47 6.99
CA ARG A 215 29.72 -5.00 7.09
C ARG A 215 28.57 -4.55 6.19
N ILE A 216 27.37 -4.52 6.77
CA ILE A 216 26.17 -4.07 6.08
C ILE A 216 26.06 -2.55 6.26
N CYS A 217 25.79 -1.84 5.17
CA CYS A 217 25.52 -0.41 5.14
C CYS A 217 24.12 -0.16 4.57
N CYS A 218 23.41 0.81 5.12
CA CYS A 218 22.15 1.29 4.57
C CYS A 218 22.38 2.62 3.83
N LEU A 219 21.95 2.70 2.57
CA LEU A 219 22.02 3.92 1.77
C LEU A 219 20.68 4.64 1.79
N LEU A 220 20.63 5.75 2.52
CA LEU A 220 19.44 6.58 2.71
C LEU A 220 19.55 7.83 1.84
N ARG A 221 18.45 8.20 1.17
CA ARG A 221 18.37 9.52 0.52
C ARG A 221 18.07 10.60 1.57
N SER A 222 18.46 11.83 1.29
CA SER A 222 18.30 12.98 2.22
C SER A 222 16.87 13.18 2.68
N LEU A 223 15.93 13.07 1.75
CA LEU A 223 14.49 13.08 2.03
C LEU A 223 13.94 11.68 1.84
N CYS A 224 13.39 11.09 2.89
CA CYS A 224 12.80 9.74 2.84
C CYS A 224 11.56 9.65 3.71
N ALA A 225 10.64 8.78 3.31
CA ALA A 225 9.45 8.46 4.09
C ALA A 225 9.80 7.62 5.34
N ASP A 226 8.94 7.66 6.35
CA ASP A 226 9.11 6.88 7.57
C ASP A 226 9.07 5.37 7.32
N SER A 227 8.39 4.91 6.27
CA SER A 227 8.44 3.52 5.82
C SER A 227 9.88 3.07 5.51
N VAL A 228 10.69 3.92 4.88
CA VAL A 228 12.12 3.63 4.61
C VAL A 228 12.93 3.62 5.90
N ARG A 229 12.70 4.55 6.82
CA ARG A 229 13.35 4.56 8.14
C ARG A 229 13.05 3.28 8.91
N ALA A 230 11.78 2.83 8.89
CA ALA A 230 11.38 1.57 9.51
C ALA A 230 12.08 0.35 8.89
N ARG A 231 12.27 0.30 7.55
CA ARG A 231 13.07 -0.75 6.87
C ARG A 231 14.48 -0.81 7.44
N PHE A 232 15.16 0.33 7.53
CA PHE A 232 16.54 0.39 8.00
C PHE A 232 16.66 0.11 9.51
N SER A 233 15.68 0.52 10.31
CA SER A 233 15.61 0.11 11.72
C SER A 233 15.47 -1.40 11.86
N GLY A 234 14.72 -2.06 10.96
CA GLY A 234 14.63 -3.52 10.91
C GLY A 234 15.94 -4.18 10.51
N VAL A 235 16.67 -3.61 9.55
CA VAL A 235 18.04 -4.07 9.17
C VAL A 235 18.97 -3.98 10.38
N ASP A 236 19.01 -2.84 11.04
CA ASP A 236 19.86 -2.59 12.22
C ASP A 236 19.53 -3.56 13.37
N ALA A 237 18.24 -3.72 13.67
CA ALA A 237 17.81 -4.62 14.73
C ALA A 237 18.26 -6.09 14.49
N GLU A 238 18.20 -6.57 13.23
CA GLU A 238 18.63 -7.92 12.90
C GLU A 238 20.13 -8.08 12.95
N VAL A 239 20.90 -7.07 12.49
CA VAL A 239 22.36 -7.06 12.60
C VAL A 239 22.79 -7.00 14.06
N CYS A 240 22.20 -6.12 14.86
CA CYS A 240 22.47 -6.00 16.29
C CYS A 240 22.22 -7.33 17.02
N ARG A 241 21.08 -7.98 16.75
CA ARG A 241 20.74 -9.29 17.33
C ARG A 241 21.75 -10.37 16.96
N SER A 242 22.17 -10.42 15.69
CA SER A 242 23.04 -11.48 15.18
C SER A 242 24.52 -11.26 15.51
N ARG A 243 24.94 -10.03 15.77
CA ARG A 243 26.34 -9.63 15.98
C ARG A 243 26.60 -8.95 17.31
N ARG A 244 25.86 -9.31 18.35
CA ARG A 244 26.07 -8.91 19.75
C ARG A 244 26.24 -7.39 19.92
N GLY A 245 25.25 -6.62 19.45
CA GLY A 245 25.20 -5.17 19.66
C GLY A 245 25.95 -4.32 18.64
N ARG A 246 26.44 -4.88 17.53
CA ARG A 246 26.93 -4.08 16.41
C ARG A 246 25.77 -3.51 15.61
N HIS A 247 25.87 -2.25 15.25
CA HIS A 247 24.89 -1.53 14.43
C HIS A 247 25.35 -1.40 12.97
N VAL A 248 24.39 -1.15 12.08
CA VAL A 248 24.69 -0.85 10.67
C VAL A 248 25.14 0.62 10.53
N ASN A 249 25.96 0.88 9.53
CA ASN A 249 26.22 2.26 9.12
C ASN A 249 25.09 2.73 8.20
N VAL A 250 24.51 3.89 8.51
CA VAL A 250 23.56 4.57 7.64
C VAL A 250 24.28 5.74 6.98
N VAL A 251 24.36 5.69 5.66
CA VAL A 251 24.95 6.77 4.85
C VAL A 251 23.84 7.53 4.15
N VAL A 252 23.82 8.83 4.33
CA VAL A 252 22.88 9.73 3.66
C VAL A 252 23.55 10.29 2.41
N ALA A 253 23.17 9.76 1.24
CA ALA A 253 23.69 10.21 -0.06
C ALA A 253 22.74 9.82 -1.20
N GLU A 254 22.81 10.58 -2.30
CA GLU A 254 22.14 10.14 -3.52
C GLU A 254 22.91 8.98 -4.17
N PRO A 255 22.21 7.93 -4.66
CA PRO A 255 22.86 6.73 -5.20
C PRO A 255 23.73 6.99 -6.44
N ASP A 256 23.52 8.10 -7.14
CA ASP A 256 24.28 8.54 -8.32
C ASP A 256 25.38 9.57 -8.01
N ASP A 257 25.50 10.00 -6.75
CA ASP A 257 26.63 10.82 -6.31
C ASP A 257 27.91 9.98 -6.20
N LYS A 258 28.67 9.97 -7.30
CA LYS A 258 29.92 9.20 -7.41
C LYS A 258 30.92 9.50 -6.30
N LYS A 259 31.00 10.77 -5.85
CA LYS A 259 32.00 11.16 -4.81
C LYS A 259 31.60 10.62 -3.45
N ALA A 260 30.32 10.76 -3.08
CA ALA A 260 29.80 10.24 -1.81
C ALA A 260 29.87 8.70 -1.77
N ILE A 261 29.54 8.02 -2.87
CA ILE A 261 29.63 6.56 -2.94
C ILE A 261 31.10 6.08 -2.89
N ASP A 262 32.04 6.75 -3.57
CA ASP A 262 33.45 6.41 -3.50
C ASP A 262 34.01 6.58 -2.08
N ALA A 263 33.64 7.67 -1.39
CA ALA A 263 34.02 7.90 0.02
C ALA A 263 33.45 6.78 0.93
N MET A 264 32.17 6.47 0.82
CA MET A 264 31.52 5.38 1.56
C MET A 264 32.24 4.04 1.36
N MET A 265 32.58 3.69 0.11
CA MET A 265 33.30 2.45 -0.19
C MET A 265 34.69 2.39 0.39
N LYS A 266 35.45 3.50 0.42
CA LYS A 266 36.78 3.59 0.97
C LYS A 266 36.82 3.56 2.50
N GLU A 267 35.93 4.32 3.12
CA GLU A 267 35.89 4.51 4.56
C GLU A 267 35.24 3.31 5.29
N LEU A 268 34.08 2.91 4.86
CA LEU A 268 33.29 1.87 5.53
C LEU A 268 33.60 0.46 5.01
N ARG A 269 34.07 0.34 3.77
CA ARG A 269 34.36 -0.93 3.10
C ARG A 269 33.21 -1.93 3.26
N PRO A 270 31.96 -1.56 2.93
CA PRO A 270 30.84 -2.46 3.09
C PRO A 270 31.00 -3.67 2.18
N ASP A 271 30.57 -4.82 2.65
CA ASP A 271 30.43 -6.03 1.82
C ASP A 271 28.96 -6.28 1.41
N ALA A 272 28.03 -5.49 1.95
CA ALA A 272 26.67 -5.43 1.50
C ALA A 272 26.05 -4.02 1.70
N ILE A 273 25.26 -3.56 0.74
CA ILE A 273 24.54 -2.27 0.80
C ILE A 273 23.05 -2.54 0.61
N VAL A 274 22.24 -2.04 1.55
CA VAL A 274 20.78 -2.06 1.46
C VAL A 274 20.30 -0.68 1.04
N CYS A 275 19.60 -0.61 -0.10
CA CYS A 275 19.04 0.63 -0.63
C CYS A 275 17.58 0.81 -0.20
N SER A 276 17.08 2.05 -0.24
CA SER A 276 15.70 2.38 0.11
C SER A 276 14.66 1.68 -0.77
N ASN A 277 14.97 1.50 -2.06
CA ASN A 277 14.14 0.81 -3.05
C ASN A 277 14.99 0.34 -4.25
N ASP A 278 14.35 -0.33 -5.20
CA ASP A 278 15.03 -0.91 -6.37
C ASP A 278 15.56 0.15 -7.34
N ILE A 279 14.92 1.30 -7.45
CA ILE A 279 15.40 2.41 -8.29
C ILE A 279 16.72 2.97 -7.71
N ALA A 280 16.75 3.19 -6.41
CA ALA A 280 17.96 3.62 -5.72
C ALA A 280 19.08 2.57 -5.86
N ALA A 281 18.75 1.28 -5.73
CA ALA A 281 19.70 0.19 -5.92
C ALA A 281 20.24 0.13 -7.34
N SER A 282 19.38 0.32 -8.35
CA SER A 282 19.79 0.37 -9.77
C SER A 282 20.79 1.51 -10.04
N ASN A 283 20.50 2.69 -9.52
CA ASN A 283 21.40 3.85 -9.66
C ASN A 283 22.72 3.61 -8.93
N LEU A 284 22.68 3.02 -7.73
CA LEU A 284 23.89 2.63 -7.01
C LEU A 284 24.74 1.63 -7.80
N VAL A 285 24.13 0.58 -8.36
CA VAL A 285 24.85 -0.43 -9.16
C VAL A 285 25.56 0.21 -10.36
N LYS A 286 24.88 1.16 -11.05
CA LYS A 286 25.49 1.94 -12.14
C LYS A 286 26.68 2.77 -11.65
N THR A 287 26.58 3.39 -10.48
CA THR A 287 27.65 4.22 -9.88
C THR A 287 28.82 3.35 -9.44
N LEU A 288 28.57 2.20 -8.82
CA LEU A 288 29.60 1.22 -8.47
C LEU A 288 30.34 0.73 -9.72
N GLY A 289 29.64 0.45 -10.81
CA GLY A 289 30.25 0.10 -12.10
C GLY A 289 31.22 1.17 -12.64
N LYS A 290 30.85 2.48 -12.53
CA LYS A 290 31.74 3.60 -12.87
C LYS A 290 32.97 3.71 -11.94
N LEU A 291 32.88 3.16 -10.72
CA LEU A 291 33.97 3.05 -9.75
C LEU A 291 34.76 1.75 -9.89
N ARG A 292 34.42 0.89 -10.87
CA ARG A 292 35.00 -0.45 -11.08
C ARG A 292 34.81 -1.39 -9.88
N VAL A 293 33.76 -1.20 -9.11
CA VAL A 293 33.32 -2.07 -8.02
C VAL A 293 32.30 -3.06 -8.56
N ARG A 294 32.56 -4.35 -8.43
CA ARG A 294 31.74 -5.42 -8.96
C ARG A 294 30.66 -5.84 -7.97
N VAL A 295 29.44 -6.00 -8.49
CA VAL A 295 28.31 -6.56 -7.75
C VAL A 295 28.03 -7.97 -8.32
N PRO A 296 28.02 -9.02 -7.49
CA PRO A 296 28.13 -9.06 -6.03
C PRO A 296 29.54 -9.31 -5.49
N ASP A 297 30.57 -9.46 -6.34
CA ASP A 297 31.89 -9.97 -5.96
C ASP A 297 32.58 -9.10 -4.91
N ASP A 298 32.62 -7.78 -5.15
CA ASP A 298 33.24 -6.82 -4.24
C ASP A 298 32.25 -6.32 -3.18
N VAL A 299 30.98 -6.09 -3.56
CA VAL A 299 29.91 -5.67 -2.66
C VAL A 299 28.53 -6.22 -3.13
N MET A 300 27.77 -6.75 -2.20
CA MET A 300 26.38 -7.16 -2.45
C MET A 300 25.46 -5.94 -2.40
N VAL A 301 24.40 -5.92 -3.23
CA VAL A 301 23.40 -4.85 -3.23
C VAL A 301 22.01 -5.46 -3.14
N ALA A 302 21.16 -4.89 -2.29
CA ALA A 302 19.78 -5.32 -2.12
C ALA A 302 18.84 -4.11 -2.08
N GLY A 303 17.60 -4.30 -2.55
CA GLY A 303 16.57 -3.27 -2.66
C GLY A 303 15.25 -3.65 -2.02
N PHE A 304 14.20 -2.88 -2.36
CA PHE A 304 12.81 -3.10 -2.00
C PHE A 304 11.92 -2.76 -3.19
N ASP A 305 10.77 -3.38 -3.28
CA ASP A 305 9.60 -3.22 -4.15
C ASP A 305 9.42 -4.35 -5.16
N ASP A 306 10.50 -4.98 -5.64
CA ASP A 306 10.51 -5.99 -6.71
C ASP A 306 9.84 -5.49 -8.00
N VAL A 307 10.20 -4.28 -8.42
CA VAL A 307 9.78 -3.73 -9.71
C VAL A 307 10.44 -4.50 -10.87
N ARG A 308 9.86 -4.45 -12.07
CA ARG A 308 10.38 -5.18 -13.27
C ARG A 308 11.86 -4.92 -13.52
N LEU A 309 12.29 -3.69 -13.24
CA LEU A 309 13.70 -3.31 -13.34
C LEU A 309 14.61 -4.24 -12.52
N ALA A 310 14.21 -4.63 -11.31
CA ALA A 310 15.02 -5.50 -10.45
C ALA A 310 15.35 -6.85 -11.09
N GLY A 311 14.41 -7.42 -11.83
CA GLY A 311 14.61 -8.67 -12.56
C GLY A 311 15.44 -8.51 -13.84
N SER A 312 15.40 -7.35 -14.49
CA SER A 312 16.08 -7.08 -15.76
C SER A 312 17.48 -6.50 -15.61
N MET A 313 17.90 -6.15 -14.39
CA MET A 313 19.27 -5.71 -14.11
C MET A 313 20.31 -6.82 -14.34
N SER A 314 21.55 -6.42 -14.59
CA SER A 314 22.69 -7.33 -14.60
C SER A 314 23.77 -6.80 -13.65
N PRO A 315 23.98 -7.47 -12.50
CA PRO A 315 23.26 -8.65 -12.01
C PRO A 315 21.82 -8.35 -11.58
N GLY A 316 20.91 -9.34 -11.69
CA GLY A 316 19.53 -9.25 -11.19
C GLY A 316 19.50 -8.91 -9.69
N LEU A 317 18.65 -7.99 -9.28
CA LEU A 317 18.62 -7.42 -7.92
C LEU A 317 17.84 -8.29 -6.94
N THR A 318 18.47 -8.65 -5.83
CA THR A 318 17.81 -9.20 -4.64
C THR A 318 17.00 -8.10 -3.98
N THR A 319 15.72 -8.36 -3.69
CA THR A 319 14.80 -7.33 -3.22
C THR A 319 13.67 -7.93 -2.37
N ILE A 320 12.94 -7.07 -1.69
CA ILE A 320 11.70 -7.42 -0.98
C ILE A 320 10.52 -7.09 -1.89
N ARG A 321 9.73 -8.11 -2.25
CA ARG A 321 8.47 -7.94 -2.98
C ARG A 321 7.37 -7.49 -2.06
N GLN A 322 6.72 -6.38 -2.41
CA GLN A 322 5.52 -5.90 -1.76
C GLN A 322 4.27 -6.50 -2.43
N PRO A 323 3.25 -6.92 -1.66
CA PRO A 323 2.00 -7.47 -2.21
C PRO A 323 1.06 -6.33 -2.64
N CYS A 324 1.44 -5.56 -3.68
CA CYS A 324 0.76 -4.32 -4.09
C CYS A 324 -0.73 -4.51 -4.38
N PHE A 325 -1.11 -5.62 -5.04
CA PHE A 325 -2.50 -5.94 -5.31
C PHE A 325 -3.30 -6.18 -4.02
N ASP A 326 -2.70 -6.86 -3.04
CA ASP A 326 -3.35 -7.13 -1.74
C ASP A 326 -3.41 -5.86 -0.88
N ILE A 327 -2.40 -4.98 -0.97
CA ILE A 327 -2.43 -3.64 -0.35
C ILE A 327 -3.64 -2.86 -0.89
N ALA A 328 -3.78 -2.78 -2.21
CA ALA A 328 -4.89 -2.10 -2.87
C ALA A 328 -6.25 -2.70 -2.48
N SER A 329 -6.37 -4.02 -2.51
CA SER A 329 -7.60 -4.73 -2.15
C SER A 329 -7.97 -4.54 -0.68
N THR A 330 -6.98 -4.53 0.20
CA THR A 330 -7.18 -4.31 1.64
C THR A 330 -7.56 -2.86 1.91
N ALA A 331 -6.88 -1.89 1.30
CA ALA A 331 -7.22 -0.47 1.43
C ALA A 331 -8.64 -0.18 0.94
N PHE A 332 -9.02 -0.73 -0.21
CA PHE A 332 -10.37 -0.60 -0.74
C PHE A 332 -11.43 -1.17 0.20
N LYS A 333 -11.25 -2.39 0.71
CA LYS A 333 -12.18 -3.01 1.67
C LYS A 333 -12.26 -2.22 2.97
N THR A 334 -11.12 -1.76 3.49
CA THR A 334 -11.04 -0.92 4.69
C THR A 334 -11.80 0.38 4.49
N LEU A 335 -11.69 1.01 3.32
CA LEU A 335 -12.45 2.22 3.00
C LEU A 335 -13.96 1.95 2.97
N LEU A 336 -14.40 0.86 2.35
CA LEU A 336 -15.82 0.48 2.34
C LEU A 336 -16.36 0.24 3.76
N GLU A 337 -15.59 -0.41 4.64
CA GLU A 337 -15.95 -0.61 6.04
C GLU A 337 -16.05 0.73 6.79
N ARG A 338 -15.08 1.64 6.59
CA ARG A 338 -15.10 2.98 7.19
C ARG A 338 -16.30 3.78 6.72
N MET A 339 -16.65 3.71 5.44
CA MET A 339 -17.86 4.34 4.88
C MET A 339 -19.14 3.78 5.51
N ALA A 340 -19.19 2.49 5.80
CA ALA A 340 -20.35 1.83 6.41
C ALA A 340 -20.43 2.08 7.93
N THR A 341 -19.29 2.21 8.59
CA THR A 341 -19.18 2.38 10.06
C THR A 341 -18.14 3.46 10.38
N PRO A 342 -18.50 4.75 10.28
CA PRO A 342 -17.55 5.87 10.41
C PRO A 342 -16.80 5.93 11.74
N ASN A 343 -17.43 5.46 12.81
CA ASN A 343 -16.91 5.58 14.19
C ASN A 343 -16.02 4.40 14.63
N LEU A 344 -15.55 3.55 13.70
CA LEU A 344 -14.55 2.53 14.04
C LEU A 344 -13.26 3.19 14.53
N PRO A 345 -12.56 2.61 15.51
CA PRO A 345 -11.21 3.07 15.85
C PRO A 345 -10.29 3.02 14.61
N PRO A 346 -9.32 3.94 14.47
CA PRO A 346 -8.35 3.86 13.41
C PRO A 346 -7.49 2.59 13.55
N ARG A 347 -7.20 1.94 12.43
CA ARG A 347 -6.50 0.66 12.39
C ARG A 347 -5.21 0.78 11.59
N GLN A 348 -4.23 -0.03 11.95
CA GLN A 348 -3.06 -0.28 11.13
C GLN A 348 -3.09 -1.75 10.68
N ILE A 349 -3.13 -1.96 9.37
CA ILE A 349 -3.17 -3.29 8.76
C ILE A 349 -1.85 -3.47 8.02
N LEU A 350 -1.04 -4.39 8.52
CA LEU A 350 0.28 -4.68 7.95
C LEU A 350 0.23 -6.01 7.20
N LEU A 351 0.66 -5.97 5.93
CA LEU A 351 0.79 -7.16 5.10
C LEU A 351 2.23 -7.65 5.11
N ASP A 352 2.39 -8.97 5.05
CA ASP A 352 3.70 -9.58 4.97
C ASP A 352 4.32 -9.43 3.57
N THR A 353 5.63 -9.56 3.50
CA THR A 353 6.42 -9.37 2.29
C THR A 353 7.21 -10.62 1.95
N THR A 354 7.66 -10.73 0.69
CA THR A 354 8.47 -11.86 0.23
C THR A 354 9.86 -11.40 -0.17
N LEU A 355 10.89 -12.07 0.34
CA LEU A 355 12.25 -11.89 -0.15
C LEU A 355 12.43 -12.61 -1.49
N VAL A 356 12.91 -11.89 -2.48
CA VAL A 356 13.24 -12.41 -3.82
C VAL A 356 14.75 -12.37 -4.00
N VAL A 357 15.39 -13.52 -3.88
CA VAL A 357 16.85 -13.65 -3.99
C VAL A 357 17.24 -13.72 -5.46
N ARG A 358 18.23 -12.90 -5.83
CA ARG A 358 18.82 -12.85 -7.17
C ARG A 358 20.34 -12.71 -7.11
N ALA A 359 20.96 -12.55 -8.28
CA ALA A 359 22.41 -12.57 -8.45
C ALA A 359 23.17 -11.45 -7.71
N SER A 360 22.52 -10.31 -7.39
CA SER A 360 23.20 -9.19 -6.71
C SER A 360 23.65 -9.48 -5.28
N THR A 361 23.24 -10.60 -4.69
CA THR A 361 23.67 -11.07 -3.36
C THR A 361 24.19 -12.51 -3.38
N THR A 362 24.34 -13.10 -4.57
CA THR A 362 24.82 -14.49 -4.73
C THR A 362 26.23 -14.44 -5.29
N ARG A 363 27.25 -14.52 -4.43
CA ARG A 363 28.65 -14.61 -4.88
C ARG A 363 28.86 -15.93 -5.59
N ARG A 364 29.60 -15.91 -6.71
CA ARG A 364 30.07 -17.15 -7.32
C ARG A 364 31.08 -17.78 -6.39
N ALA A 365 30.90 -19.07 -6.09
CA ALA A 365 31.83 -19.87 -5.30
C ALA A 365 33.18 -20.00 -6.01
#